data_867869bc45a84f3bc6e0a404947bcbb0
#
_entry.id   867869bc45a84f3bc6e0a404947bcbb0
#
_cell.length_a   1.000
_cell.length_b   1.000
_cell.length_c   1.000
_cell.angle_alpha   90.00
_cell.angle_beta   90.00
_cell.angle_gamma   90.00
#
_symmetry.space_group_name_H-M   'P 1'
#
loop_
_entity.id
_entity.type
_entity.pdbx_description
1 polymer ?
#
loop_
_entity_poly.entity_id
_entity_poly.type
_entity_poly.pdbx_seq_one_letter_code
_entity_poly.pdbx_strand_id
1 'polypeptide(L)'
;MLFQAGASGPGRDLAARYAEAIYAVAYDIESGASYYRDVKARIDRAGRESATVGIMPGLVTYVGSTMAEARAKKAELDALLPVAQSLRQLGMFVEQDCSEWELDAPVPPLPPLEEFTGPHGRYETILRIIDKDSPTVRELLGTLAAGGGHATMIGTPESIADEIEEWVRRGAADGFNLMPPL
;
A
#
# COMPACT_ATOMS: atom_id res chain seq x y z
N MET A 1 -13.23 13.05 16.87
CA MET A 1 -13.02 11.99 15.84
C MET A 1 -11.73 11.24 16.17
N LEU A 2 -11.83 9.92 16.32
CA LEU A 2 -10.67 9.06 16.60
C LEU A 2 -10.24 8.33 15.32
N PHE A 3 -9.00 8.57 14.89
CA PHE A 3 -8.36 7.85 13.80
C PHE A 3 -7.44 6.77 14.37
N GLN A 4 -7.47 5.59 13.76
CA GLN A 4 -6.57 4.48 14.07
C GLN A 4 -5.83 4.03 12.82
N ALA A 5 -4.54 3.83 12.96
CA ALA A 5 -3.71 3.22 11.93
C ALA A 5 -3.14 1.90 12.47
N GLY A 6 -3.51 0.78 11.89
CA GLY A 6 -2.98 -0.51 12.34
C GLY A 6 -3.47 -1.69 11.52
N ALA A 7 -2.53 -2.47 11.01
CA ALA A 7 -2.81 -3.65 10.21
C ALA A 7 -2.76 -4.96 11.03
N SER A 8 -2.12 -4.95 12.21
CA SER A 8 -2.02 -6.13 13.07
C SER A 8 -3.35 -6.53 13.69
N GLY A 9 -3.50 -7.79 14.10
CA GLY A 9 -4.71 -8.27 14.78
C GLY A 9 -5.14 -7.39 15.95
N PRO A 10 -4.26 -7.12 16.94
CA PRO A 10 -4.56 -6.21 18.05
C PRO A 10 -4.90 -4.78 17.61
N GLY A 11 -4.23 -4.26 16.56
CA GLY A 11 -4.53 -2.94 16.01
C GLY A 11 -5.93 -2.87 15.38
N ARG A 12 -6.35 -3.91 14.65
CA ARG A 12 -7.70 -4.03 14.10
C ARG A 12 -8.76 -4.16 15.20
N ASP A 13 -8.48 -4.89 16.30
CA ASP A 13 -9.39 -5.00 17.44
C ASP A 13 -9.55 -3.67 18.17
N LEU A 14 -8.47 -2.92 18.33
CA LEU A 14 -8.51 -1.56 18.91
C LEU A 14 -9.34 -0.62 18.01
N ALA A 15 -9.09 -0.64 16.71
CA ALA A 15 -9.85 0.13 15.74
C ALA A 15 -11.34 -0.21 15.77
N ALA A 16 -11.68 -1.49 15.81
CA ALA A 16 -13.07 -1.96 15.85
C ALA A 16 -13.83 -1.44 17.07
N ARG A 17 -13.15 -1.29 18.20
CA ARG A 17 -13.79 -0.82 19.44
C ARG A 17 -13.95 0.70 19.50
N TYR A 18 -13.02 1.48 18.95
CA TYR A 18 -12.91 2.89 19.28
C TYR A 18 -12.80 3.83 18.08
N ALA A 19 -12.35 3.37 16.92
CA ALA A 19 -12.11 4.26 15.80
C ALA A 19 -13.42 4.70 15.12
N GLU A 20 -13.44 5.94 14.65
CA GLU A 20 -14.48 6.49 13.77
C GLU A 20 -14.00 6.50 12.32
N ALA A 21 -12.67 6.53 12.11
CA ALA A 21 -12.05 6.32 10.83
C ALA A 21 -10.75 5.53 10.99
N ILE A 22 -10.41 4.74 9.97
CA ILE A 22 -9.25 3.86 9.98
C ILE A 22 -8.39 4.17 8.76
N TYR A 23 -7.13 4.53 9.02
CA TYR A 23 -6.11 4.61 8.00
C TYR A 23 -5.56 3.20 7.74
N ALA A 24 -5.79 2.67 6.56
CA ALA A 24 -5.39 1.33 6.20
C ALA A 24 -4.22 1.34 5.20
N VAL A 25 -3.44 0.26 5.21
CA VAL A 25 -2.47 -0.03 4.16
C VAL A 25 -3.07 -1.10 3.25
N ALA A 26 -3.22 -0.78 1.98
CA ALA A 26 -3.65 -1.72 0.96
C ALA A 26 -2.95 -1.38 -0.35
N TYR A 27 -2.30 -2.37 -0.95
CA TYR A 27 -1.60 -2.20 -2.22
C TYR A 27 -2.55 -2.28 -3.41
N ASP A 28 -3.54 -3.15 -3.33
CA ASP A 28 -4.52 -3.42 -4.37
C ASP A 28 -5.92 -3.67 -3.80
N ILE A 29 -6.91 -3.77 -4.68
CA ILE A 29 -8.31 -3.97 -4.33
C ILE A 29 -8.52 -5.25 -3.52
N GLU A 30 -7.82 -6.34 -3.86
CA GLU A 30 -7.98 -7.63 -3.19
C GLU A 30 -7.54 -7.55 -1.72
N SER A 31 -6.36 -6.98 -1.46
CA SER A 31 -5.87 -6.76 -0.09
C SER A 31 -6.75 -5.76 0.67
N GLY A 32 -7.19 -4.70 0.00
CA GLY A 32 -8.14 -3.72 0.54
C GLY A 32 -9.46 -4.37 0.95
N ALA A 33 -10.07 -5.16 0.06
CA ALA A 33 -11.33 -5.83 0.32
C ALA A 33 -11.21 -6.90 1.43
N SER A 34 -10.08 -7.59 1.51
CA SER A 34 -9.81 -8.55 2.60
C SER A 34 -9.74 -7.83 3.95
N TYR A 35 -8.96 -6.75 4.03
CA TYR A 35 -8.86 -5.93 5.23
C TYR A 35 -10.21 -5.33 5.63
N TYR A 36 -10.92 -4.78 4.66
CA TYR A 36 -12.24 -4.15 4.84
C TYR A 36 -13.25 -5.14 5.47
N ARG A 37 -13.38 -6.33 4.89
CA ARG A 37 -14.29 -7.37 5.41
C ARG A 37 -13.94 -7.78 6.84
N ASP A 38 -12.65 -8.02 7.13
CA ASP A 38 -12.22 -8.42 8.48
C ASP A 38 -12.52 -7.33 9.51
N VAL A 39 -12.20 -6.08 9.20
CA VAL A 39 -12.40 -4.97 10.13
C VAL A 39 -13.89 -4.67 10.34
N LYS A 40 -14.71 -4.62 9.28
CA LYS A 40 -16.16 -4.42 9.40
C LYS A 40 -16.80 -5.53 10.27
N ALA A 41 -16.40 -6.79 10.07
CA ALA A 41 -16.86 -7.89 10.91
C ALA A 41 -16.41 -7.79 12.39
N ARG A 42 -15.25 -7.22 12.66
CA ARG A 42 -14.79 -6.95 14.05
C ARG A 42 -15.59 -5.83 14.70
N ILE A 43 -15.94 -4.78 13.94
CA ILE A 43 -16.75 -3.65 14.41
C ILE A 43 -18.15 -4.17 14.83
N ASP A 44 -18.78 -4.99 13.98
CA ASP A 44 -20.09 -5.59 14.27
C ASP A 44 -20.03 -6.51 15.51
N ARG A 45 -18.98 -7.32 15.64
CA ARG A 45 -18.75 -8.14 16.84
C ARG A 45 -18.49 -7.32 18.12
N ALA A 46 -17.97 -6.10 17.97
CA ALA A 46 -17.78 -5.17 19.09
C ALA A 46 -19.10 -4.43 19.47
N GLY A 47 -20.21 -4.75 18.83
CA GLY A 47 -21.54 -4.16 19.09
C GLY A 47 -21.69 -2.75 18.52
N ARG A 48 -20.88 -2.38 17.52
CA ARG A 48 -20.96 -1.09 16.82
C ARG A 48 -21.52 -1.28 15.42
N GLU A 49 -22.07 -0.23 14.86
CA GLU A 49 -22.56 -0.23 13.49
C GLU A 49 -21.38 0.00 12.52
N SER A 50 -21.00 -1.03 11.75
CA SER A 50 -19.86 -0.98 10.86
C SER A 50 -19.97 0.08 9.75
N ALA A 51 -21.19 0.43 9.34
CA ALA A 51 -21.44 1.50 8.36
C ALA A 51 -20.99 2.89 8.85
N THR A 52 -20.87 3.11 10.16
CA THR A 52 -20.48 4.41 10.73
C THR A 52 -18.97 4.61 10.84
N VAL A 53 -18.17 3.59 10.52
CA VAL A 53 -16.71 3.63 10.61
C VAL A 53 -16.09 3.62 9.22
N GLY A 54 -15.45 4.72 8.83
CA GLY A 54 -14.80 4.84 7.53
C GLY A 54 -13.46 4.11 7.47
N ILE A 55 -13.25 3.28 6.46
CA ILE A 55 -11.96 2.64 6.16
C ILE A 55 -11.35 3.36 4.97
N MET A 56 -10.20 4.01 5.21
CA MET A 56 -9.55 4.92 4.27
C MET A 56 -8.10 4.46 4.00
N PRO A 57 -7.87 3.62 2.98
CA PRO A 57 -6.52 3.31 2.54
C PRO A 57 -5.75 4.55 2.11
N GLY A 58 -4.42 4.52 2.26
CA GLY A 58 -3.55 5.53 1.66
C GLY A 58 -3.56 5.38 0.13
N LEU A 59 -3.59 6.50 -0.57
CA LEU A 59 -3.58 6.55 -2.03
C LEU A 59 -2.58 7.58 -2.53
N VAL A 60 -1.62 7.13 -3.33
CA VAL A 60 -0.71 7.97 -4.11
C VAL A 60 -1.27 8.12 -5.52
N THR A 61 -1.32 9.35 -6.04
CA THR A 61 -1.82 9.60 -7.40
C THR A 61 -0.79 10.34 -8.24
N TYR A 62 -0.53 9.84 -9.44
CA TYR A 62 0.23 10.55 -10.48
C TYR A 62 -0.74 10.92 -11.60
N VAL A 63 -1.15 12.19 -11.61
CA VAL A 63 -2.17 12.70 -12.55
C VAL A 63 -1.51 13.40 -13.74
N GLY A 64 -1.91 13.04 -14.95
CA GLY A 64 -1.51 13.71 -16.18
C GLY A 64 -2.69 13.89 -17.13
N SER A 65 -2.55 14.79 -18.12
CA SER A 65 -3.54 14.91 -19.20
C SER A 65 -3.58 13.68 -20.10
N THR A 66 -2.51 12.87 -20.06
CA THR A 66 -2.38 11.58 -20.72
C THR A 66 -1.69 10.57 -19.79
N MET A 67 -1.88 9.28 -20.05
CA MET A 67 -1.17 8.21 -19.36
C MET A 67 0.36 8.36 -19.48
N ALA A 68 0.86 8.81 -20.63
CA ALA A 68 2.28 9.02 -20.87
C ALA A 68 2.85 10.13 -19.94
N GLU A 69 2.12 11.24 -19.82
CA GLU A 69 2.49 12.33 -18.91
C GLU A 69 2.48 11.89 -17.44
N ALA A 70 1.45 11.15 -17.02
CA ALA A 70 1.36 10.65 -15.65
C ALA A 70 2.54 9.71 -15.30
N ARG A 71 2.90 8.83 -16.23
CA ARG A 71 4.07 7.95 -16.07
C ARG A 71 5.39 8.71 -16.05
N ALA A 72 5.53 9.75 -16.88
CA ALA A 72 6.72 10.59 -16.89
C ALA A 72 6.92 11.29 -15.53
N LYS A 73 5.85 11.85 -14.95
CA LYS A 73 5.90 12.45 -13.59
C LYS A 73 6.38 11.45 -12.53
N LYS A 74 5.89 10.21 -12.57
CA LYS A 74 6.38 9.17 -11.66
C LYS A 74 7.86 8.91 -11.88
N ALA A 75 8.29 8.73 -13.14
CA ALA A 75 9.68 8.44 -13.47
C ALA A 75 10.63 9.57 -13.07
N GLU A 76 10.23 10.83 -13.19
CA GLU A 76 11.01 11.99 -12.71
C GLU A 76 11.23 11.93 -11.19
N LEU A 77 10.21 11.60 -10.41
CA LEU A 77 10.33 11.46 -8.96
C LEU A 77 11.15 10.23 -8.57
N ASP A 78 10.96 9.10 -9.25
CA ASP A 78 11.75 7.89 -9.02
C ASP A 78 13.25 8.12 -9.31
N ALA A 79 13.58 8.97 -10.28
CA ALA A 79 14.97 9.34 -10.59
C ALA A 79 15.67 10.14 -9.47
N LEU A 80 14.91 10.75 -8.57
CA LEU A 80 15.44 11.49 -7.42
C LEU A 80 15.72 10.61 -6.20
N LEU A 81 15.41 9.32 -6.27
CA LEU A 81 15.59 8.41 -5.14
C LEU A 81 17.05 8.28 -4.73
N PRO A 82 17.38 8.42 -3.44
CA PRO A 82 18.71 8.13 -2.92
C PRO A 82 18.92 6.60 -2.86
N VAL A 83 19.30 6.01 -3.98
CA VAL A 83 19.35 4.55 -4.21
C VAL A 83 20.03 3.80 -3.06
N ALA A 84 21.23 4.20 -2.64
CA ALA A 84 21.95 3.51 -1.57
C ALA A 84 21.20 3.52 -0.22
N GLN A 85 20.45 4.59 0.08
CA GLN A 85 19.62 4.65 1.28
C GLN A 85 18.36 3.80 1.12
N SER A 86 17.74 3.81 -0.05
CA SER A 86 16.55 3.03 -0.35
C SER A 86 16.84 1.53 -0.30
N LEU A 87 17.99 1.08 -0.82
CA LEU A 87 18.44 -0.32 -0.70
C LEU A 87 18.66 -0.72 0.77
N ARG A 88 19.30 0.13 1.58
CA ARG A 88 19.46 -0.13 3.02
C ARG A 88 18.11 -0.24 3.73
N GLN A 89 17.16 0.65 3.39
CA GLN A 89 15.82 0.61 3.96
C GLN A 89 15.06 -0.66 3.55
N LEU A 90 15.16 -1.05 2.28
CA LEU A 90 14.61 -2.33 1.81
C LEU A 90 15.22 -3.49 2.60
N GLY A 91 16.54 -3.50 2.77
CA GLY A 91 17.25 -4.52 3.55
C GLY A 91 16.73 -4.67 4.99
N MET A 92 16.36 -3.56 5.64
CA MET A 92 15.71 -3.62 6.97
C MET A 92 14.31 -4.25 6.92
N PHE A 93 13.57 -4.07 5.83
CA PHE A 93 12.23 -4.62 5.71
C PHE A 93 12.23 -6.11 5.37
N VAL A 94 13.25 -6.57 4.62
CA VAL A 94 13.36 -7.98 4.18
C VAL A 94 14.39 -8.78 4.99
N GLU A 95 15.05 -8.15 5.96
CA GLU A 95 16.11 -8.73 6.81
C GLU A 95 17.25 -9.37 6.00
N GLN A 96 17.63 -8.73 4.89
CA GLN A 96 18.73 -9.15 4.01
C GLN A 96 19.59 -7.95 3.61
N ASP A 97 20.84 -8.22 3.24
CA ASP A 97 21.67 -7.19 2.62
C ASP A 97 21.31 -7.03 1.15
N CYS A 98 20.69 -5.89 0.82
CA CYS A 98 20.31 -5.54 -0.54
C CYS A 98 21.33 -4.60 -1.23
N SER A 99 22.47 -4.28 -0.61
CA SER A 99 23.40 -3.25 -1.11
C SER A 99 23.97 -3.56 -2.49
N GLU A 100 24.14 -4.84 -2.81
CA GLU A 100 24.71 -5.31 -4.08
C GLU A 100 23.63 -5.74 -5.10
N TRP A 101 22.34 -5.46 -4.85
CA TRP A 101 21.30 -5.83 -5.79
C TRP A 101 21.35 -4.97 -7.05
N GLU A 102 21.31 -5.62 -8.21
CA GLU A 102 21.27 -4.95 -9.51
C GLU A 102 19.94 -4.25 -9.73
N LEU A 103 19.95 -2.92 -9.89
CA LEU A 103 18.74 -2.09 -9.92
C LEU A 103 17.76 -2.44 -11.05
N ASP A 104 18.30 -2.79 -12.22
CA ASP A 104 17.50 -3.05 -13.41
C ASP A 104 17.26 -4.57 -13.64
N ALA A 105 17.68 -5.41 -12.69
CA ALA A 105 17.33 -6.82 -12.64
C ALA A 105 16.03 -7.06 -11.86
N PRO A 106 15.35 -8.20 -12.08
CA PRO A 106 14.25 -8.63 -11.25
C PRO A 106 14.64 -8.70 -9.77
N VAL A 107 13.71 -8.43 -8.87
CA VAL A 107 13.95 -8.59 -7.42
C VAL A 107 14.37 -10.04 -7.13
N PRO A 108 15.49 -10.27 -6.41
CA PRO A 108 15.89 -11.62 -6.02
C PRO A 108 14.81 -12.33 -5.21
N PRO A 109 14.71 -13.67 -5.29
CA PRO A 109 13.75 -14.43 -4.51
C PRO A 109 13.89 -14.15 -3.00
N LEU A 110 12.76 -13.87 -2.36
CA LEU A 110 12.67 -13.67 -0.92
C LEU A 110 12.09 -14.93 -0.25
N PRO A 111 12.42 -15.19 1.03
CA PRO A 111 11.79 -16.27 1.80
C PRO A 111 10.27 -16.13 1.83
N PRO A 112 9.51 -17.23 1.93
CA PRO A 112 8.08 -17.16 2.13
C PRO A 112 7.74 -16.53 3.48
N LEU A 113 6.53 -15.97 3.61
CA LEU A 113 6.11 -15.22 4.80
C LEU A 113 6.22 -16.06 6.10
N GLU A 114 6.00 -17.35 6.01
CA GLU A 114 6.03 -18.30 7.13
C GLU A 114 7.44 -18.47 7.72
N GLU A 115 8.48 -18.21 6.93
CA GLU A 115 9.89 -18.28 7.35
C GLU A 115 10.42 -16.94 7.84
N PHE A 116 9.67 -15.85 7.64
CA PHE A 116 10.08 -14.51 8.02
C PHE A 116 9.79 -14.24 9.51
N THR A 117 10.80 -13.79 10.25
CA THR A 117 10.71 -13.58 11.70
C THR A 117 10.43 -12.15 12.13
N GLY A 118 10.55 -11.20 11.22
CA GLY A 118 10.35 -9.78 11.46
C GLY A 118 8.89 -9.32 11.41
N PRO A 119 8.65 -8.02 11.32
CA PRO A 119 7.29 -7.45 11.23
C PRO A 119 6.60 -7.82 9.92
N HIS A 120 5.63 -8.73 9.98
CA HIS A 120 4.97 -9.35 8.82
C HIS A 120 4.29 -8.34 7.90
N GLY A 121 3.64 -7.30 8.41
CA GLY A 121 2.78 -6.43 7.59
C GLY A 121 3.48 -5.76 6.41
N ARG A 122 4.70 -5.25 6.61
CA ARG A 122 5.50 -4.64 5.55
C ARG A 122 6.06 -5.70 4.60
N TYR A 123 6.55 -6.79 5.14
CA TYR A 123 7.12 -7.89 4.37
C TYR A 123 6.07 -8.54 3.45
N GLU A 124 4.88 -8.84 3.99
CA GLU A 124 3.74 -9.35 3.22
C GLU A 124 3.37 -8.41 2.05
N THR A 125 3.38 -7.09 2.28
CA THR A 125 3.14 -6.11 1.23
C THR A 125 4.21 -6.17 0.14
N ILE A 126 5.50 -6.30 0.51
CA ILE A 126 6.61 -6.43 -0.45
C ILE A 126 6.46 -7.71 -1.28
N LEU A 127 6.19 -8.85 -0.65
CA LEU A 127 5.97 -10.12 -1.35
C LEU A 127 4.80 -10.00 -2.34
N ARG A 128 3.71 -9.34 -1.94
CA ARG A 128 2.54 -9.12 -2.79
C ARG A 128 2.85 -8.24 -4.01
N ILE A 129 3.66 -7.18 -3.85
CA ILE A 129 4.12 -6.35 -4.96
C ILE A 129 4.94 -7.18 -5.95
N ILE A 130 5.87 -7.99 -5.43
CA ILE A 130 6.73 -8.85 -6.25
C ILE A 130 5.92 -9.88 -7.03
N ASP A 131 4.99 -10.56 -6.35
CA ASP A 131 4.15 -11.60 -6.96
C ASP A 131 3.24 -11.02 -8.06
N LYS A 132 2.66 -9.86 -7.82
CA LYS A 132 1.70 -9.25 -8.73
C LYS A 132 2.35 -8.59 -9.94
N ASP A 133 3.41 -7.80 -9.70
CA ASP A 133 3.95 -6.90 -10.73
C ASP A 133 5.29 -7.36 -11.29
N SER A 134 5.96 -8.33 -10.64
CA SER A 134 7.29 -8.82 -11.04
C SER A 134 8.29 -7.68 -11.32
N PRO A 135 8.44 -6.70 -10.41
CA PRO A 135 9.19 -5.48 -10.66
C PRO A 135 10.69 -5.74 -10.71
N THR A 136 11.42 -4.84 -11.36
CA THR A 136 12.85 -4.67 -11.12
C THR A 136 13.08 -4.11 -9.71
N VAL A 137 14.31 -4.23 -9.20
CA VAL A 137 14.69 -3.63 -7.91
C VAL A 137 14.40 -2.13 -7.90
N ARG A 138 14.73 -1.41 -8.98
CA ARG A 138 14.47 0.03 -9.13
C ARG A 138 12.97 0.36 -9.02
N GLU A 139 12.12 -0.39 -9.69
CA GLU A 139 10.66 -0.19 -9.67
C GLU A 139 10.07 -0.48 -8.28
N LEU A 140 10.57 -1.52 -7.61
CA LEU A 140 10.19 -1.81 -6.22
C LEU A 140 10.57 -0.66 -5.29
N LEU A 141 11.81 -0.14 -5.38
CA LEU A 141 12.25 0.99 -4.57
C LEU A 141 11.37 2.23 -4.82
N GLY A 142 11.04 2.54 -6.07
CA GLY A 142 10.14 3.65 -6.43
C GLY A 142 8.75 3.48 -5.83
N THR A 143 8.18 2.28 -5.91
CA THR A 143 6.86 1.97 -5.34
C THR A 143 6.86 2.12 -3.80
N LEU A 144 7.91 1.62 -3.14
CA LEU A 144 8.01 1.72 -1.68
C LEU A 144 8.28 3.16 -1.19
N ALA A 145 9.06 3.94 -1.94
CA ALA A 145 9.36 5.33 -1.58
C ALA A 145 8.15 6.25 -1.73
N ALA A 146 7.38 6.11 -2.81
CA ALA A 146 6.22 6.95 -3.07
C ALA A 146 5.09 6.72 -2.07
N GLY A 147 4.77 5.47 -1.78
CA GLY A 147 3.59 5.14 -0.99
C GLY A 147 3.82 4.13 0.13
N GLY A 148 5.04 3.64 0.33
CA GLY A 148 5.29 2.67 1.39
C GLY A 148 4.45 1.39 1.28
N GLY A 149 3.99 1.03 0.09
CA GLY A 149 3.11 -0.12 -0.15
C GLY A 149 1.61 0.22 -0.09
N HIS A 150 1.24 1.49 -0.14
CA HIS A 150 -0.13 1.92 -0.39
C HIS A 150 -0.48 1.85 -1.88
N ALA A 151 -1.78 1.90 -2.19
CA ALA A 151 -2.26 1.97 -3.56
C ALA A 151 -1.64 3.14 -4.31
N THR A 152 -1.24 2.91 -5.56
CA THR A 152 -0.71 3.94 -6.44
C THR A 152 -1.50 3.92 -7.73
N MET A 153 -2.16 5.03 -8.06
CA MET A 153 -2.91 5.21 -9.28
C MET A 153 -2.21 6.18 -10.22
N ILE A 154 -2.02 5.78 -11.46
CA ILE A 154 -1.28 6.55 -12.47
C ILE A 154 -2.18 6.72 -13.68
N GLY A 155 -2.55 7.94 -14.03
CA GLY A 155 -3.45 8.11 -15.17
C GLY A 155 -3.98 9.51 -15.37
N THR A 156 -5.04 9.60 -16.20
CA THR A 156 -5.83 10.81 -16.34
C THR A 156 -6.79 10.96 -15.16
N PRO A 157 -7.34 12.16 -14.93
CA PRO A 157 -8.36 12.35 -13.90
C PRO A 157 -9.51 11.35 -13.99
N GLU A 158 -9.98 11.07 -15.22
CA GLU A 158 -11.08 10.15 -15.46
C GLU A 158 -10.71 8.72 -15.09
N SER A 159 -9.55 8.23 -15.55
CA SER A 159 -9.13 6.85 -15.26
C SER A 159 -8.88 6.61 -13.76
N ILE A 160 -8.38 7.62 -13.05
CA ILE A 160 -8.18 7.54 -11.59
C ILE A 160 -9.53 7.58 -10.87
N ALA A 161 -10.49 8.39 -11.33
CA ALA A 161 -11.84 8.42 -10.77
C ALA A 161 -12.53 7.06 -10.94
N ASP A 162 -12.46 6.46 -12.12
CA ASP A 162 -13.00 5.13 -12.40
C ASP A 162 -12.39 4.06 -11.47
N GLU A 163 -11.07 4.11 -11.25
CA GLU A 163 -10.38 3.17 -10.35
C GLU A 163 -10.79 3.38 -8.89
N ILE A 164 -10.94 4.63 -8.43
CA ILE A 164 -11.46 4.96 -7.09
C ILE A 164 -12.87 4.40 -6.92
N GLU A 165 -13.76 4.57 -7.89
CA GLU A 165 -15.11 4.03 -7.87
C GLU A 165 -15.10 2.50 -7.80
N GLU A 166 -14.20 1.84 -8.52
CA GLU A 166 -14.04 0.38 -8.47
C GLU A 166 -13.65 -0.11 -7.08
N TRP A 167 -12.72 0.57 -6.40
CA TRP A 167 -12.34 0.24 -5.02
C TRP A 167 -13.53 0.30 -4.06
N VAL A 168 -14.33 1.36 -4.15
CA VAL A 168 -15.51 1.53 -3.30
C VAL A 168 -16.57 0.47 -3.66
N ARG A 169 -16.85 0.27 -4.94
CA ARG A 169 -17.83 -0.70 -5.43
C ARG A 169 -17.50 -2.14 -5.02
N ARG A 170 -16.22 -2.49 -4.94
CA ARG A 170 -15.75 -3.81 -4.52
C ARG A 170 -15.61 -3.96 -3.00
N GLY A 171 -15.98 -2.95 -2.23
CA GLY A 171 -15.90 -3.00 -0.77
C GLY A 171 -14.44 -3.10 -0.29
N ALA A 172 -13.54 -2.34 -0.91
CA ALA A 172 -12.14 -2.26 -0.52
C ALA A 172 -11.81 -0.96 0.24
N ALA A 173 -12.68 0.04 0.16
CA ALA A 173 -12.54 1.34 0.82
C ALA A 173 -13.90 2.02 0.98
N ASP A 174 -14.05 2.89 2.00
CA ASP A 174 -15.14 3.87 2.10
C ASP A 174 -14.70 5.25 1.57
N GLY A 175 -13.41 5.45 1.36
CA GLY A 175 -12.75 6.65 0.85
C GLY A 175 -11.25 6.46 0.89
N PHE A 176 -10.47 7.53 0.68
CA PHE A 176 -9.02 7.46 0.65
C PHE A 176 -8.36 8.57 1.46
N ASN A 177 -7.21 8.26 2.02
CA ASN A 177 -6.28 9.22 2.55
C ASN A 177 -5.24 9.55 1.46
N LEU A 178 -5.38 10.74 0.85
CA LEU A 178 -4.51 11.15 -0.24
C LEU A 178 -3.08 11.43 0.25
N MET A 179 -2.12 10.85 -0.44
CA MET A 179 -0.68 11.02 -0.23
C MET A 179 -0.08 11.58 -1.53
N PRO A 180 -0.23 12.89 -1.81
CA PRO A 180 0.25 13.45 -3.05
C PRO A 180 1.77 13.30 -3.13
N PRO A 181 2.32 12.79 -4.23
CA PRO A 181 3.74 12.94 -4.51
C PRO A 181 4.02 14.43 -4.74
N LEU A 182 5.03 14.94 -4.12
CA LEU A 182 5.41 16.36 -4.22
C LEU A 182 5.89 16.72 -5.63
#